data_8d06fdbbc96c93f5b463d875b21f5985
#
_entry.id   8d06fdbbc96c93f5b463d875b21f5985
#
_cell.length_a   1.000
_cell.length_b   1.000
_cell.length_c   1.000
_cell.angle_alpha   90.00
_cell.angle_beta   90.00
_cell.angle_gamma   90.00
#
_symmetry.space_group_name_H-M   'P 1'
#
loop_
_entity.id
_entity.type
_entity.pdbx_description
1 polymer ?
#
loop_
_entity_poly.entity_id
_entity_poly.type
_entity_poly.pdbx_seq_one_letter_code
_entity_poly.pdbx_strand_id
1 'polypeptide(L)'
;MSVYQESCYNSSIGRKFGKVALKALTNESKHGIITASEQSVVCFNANGGVHMTYGYCRVSTKHQRITRQITNIKELYPTATIIKEFYTGTTQNRPRWDWLMKQIQPGDTIVFDSVSRMSRNAAEGFRDYKALYETGVQLIFLNEPLINTSIFDSTKSNLLEISVQTGNDAVDDYFKGNITLINNLLMSLAEEQIKSAFAQSEKEVQDLHTRISQGMRESKRSGKQIGIPKGTTLVTEKSVKAKAIIKKHATDFGGMLSDKEVMALCKVSRNSYYKYKRELKALQEC
;
A
#
# COMPACT_ATOMS: atom_id res chain seq x y z
N MET A 1 -9.89 -15.09 -19.41
CA MET A 1 -9.60 -13.99 -20.34
C MET A 1 -10.89 -13.60 -21.02
N SER A 2 -11.24 -12.33 -21.05
CA SER A 2 -12.27 -11.78 -21.92
C SER A 2 -13.72 -11.75 -21.45
N VAL A 3 -14.06 -11.08 -20.35
CA VAL A 3 -15.44 -10.60 -20.13
C VAL A 3 -15.48 -9.15 -19.62
N TYR A 4 -14.39 -8.61 -19.10
CA TYR A 4 -14.35 -7.25 -18.55
C TYR A 4 -13.81 -6.16 -19.49
N GLN A 5 -13.31 -6.51 -20.70
CA GLN A 5 -12.83 -5.53 -21.68
C GLN A 5 -13.89 -5.06 -22.68
N GLU A 6 -15.02 -5.76 -22.82
CA GLU A 6 -16.04 -5.41 -23.83
C GLU A 6 -17.10 -4.41 -23.36
N SER A 7 -17.28 -4.21 -22.06
CA SER A 7 -18.32 -3.31 -21.52
C SER A 7 -18.06 -1.82 -21.80
N CYS A 8 -16.81 -1.40 -21.95
CA CYS A 8 -16.49 0.01 -22.25
C CYS A 8 -16.48 0.37 -23.72
N TYR A 9 -16.59 -0.62 -24.66
CA TYR A 9 -16.40 -0.36 -26.09
C TYR A 9 -17.69 -0.36 -26.92
N ASN A 10 -18.83 -0.71 -26.36
CA ASN A 10 -20.08 -0.91 -27.12
C ASN A 10 -21.13 0.19 -27.01
N SER A 11 -20.82 1.37 -26.48
CA SER A 11 -21.70 2.52 -26.64
C SER A 11 -21.28 3.34 -27.86
N SER A 12 -22.24 3.66 -28.74
CA SER A 12 -22.06 4.47 -29.94
C SER A 12 -21.45 5.86 -29.70
N ILE A 13 -21.36 6.29 -28.45
CA ILE A 13 -20.74 7.53 -27.94
C ILE A 13 -19.23 7.38 -27.81
N GLY A 14 -18.69 6.22 -27.39
CA GLY A 14 -17.25 5.99 -27.24
C GLY A 14 -16.47 6.08 -28.55
N ARG A 15 -17.09 5.77 -29.71
CA ARG A 15 -16.44 5.82 -31.00
C ARG A 15 -16.22 7.24 -31.58
N LYS A 16 -17.02 8.22 -31.13
CA LYS A 16 -16.85 9.62 -31.58
C LYS A 16 -15.77 10.36 -30.77
N PHE A 17 -15.59 10.05 -29.51
CA PHE A 17 -14.61 10.73 -28.64
C PHE A 17 -13.19 10.20 -28.78
N GLY A 18 -13.00 8.91 -29.08
CA GLY A 18 -11.67 8.34 -29.32
C GLY A 18 -10.93 8.95 -30.53
N LYS A 19 -11.68 9.39 -31.55
CA LYS A 19 -11.09 10.06 -32.72
C LYS A 19 -10.77 11.55 -32.50
N VAL A 20 -11.45 12.21 -31.58
CA VAL A 20 -11.19 13.63 -31.24
C VAL A 20 -9.97 13.75 -30.30
N ALA A 21 -9.81 12.83 -29.36
CA ALA A 21 -8.64 12.82 -28.47
C ALA A 21 -7.33 12.52 -29.21
N LEU A 22 -7.38 11.62 -30.24
CA LEU A 22 -6.20 11.33 -31.07
C LEU A 22 -5.82 12.49 -31.98
N LYS A 23 -6.79 13.33 -32.40
CA LYS A 23 -6.54 14.51 -33.25
C LYS A 23 -5.99 15.73 -32.49
N ALA A 24 -6.25 15.82 -31.19
CA ALA A 24 -5.71 16.88 -30.34
C ALA A 24 -4.22 16.68 -29.99
N LEU A 25 -3.71 15.44 -30.14
CA LEU A 25 -2.31 15.08 -29.85
C LEU A 25 -1.39 15.20 -31.06
N THR A 26 -1.90 15.57 -32.25
CA THR A 26 -1.11 15.69 -33.51
C THR A 26 -0.89 17.12 -33.99
N ASN A 27 -1.24 18.13 -33.20
CA ASN A 27 -0.86 19.50 -33.53
C ASN A 27 0.53 19.82 -32.97
N GLU A 28 1.49 19.76 -33.88
CA GLU A 28 2.86 20.21 -33.68
C GLU A 28 2.93 21.68 -33.28
N SER A 29 3.48 21.94 -32.10
CA SER A 29 4.13 23.23 -31.83
C SER A 29 5.56 22.98 -31.38
N LYS A 30 6.46 23.56 -32.16
CA LYS A 30 7.91 23.55 -32.00
C LYS A 30 8.34 24.11 -30.63
N HIS A 31 9.30 23.48 -30.03
CA HIS A 31 10.11 23.79 -28.86
C HIS A 31 9.72 23.04 -27.56
N GLY A 32 10.67 22.18 -27.19
CA GLY A 32 10.76 21.61 -25.86
C GLY A 32 10.70 20.08 -25.84
N ILE A 33 11.86 19.45 -25.69
CA ILE A 33 11.99 18.03 -25.38
C ILE A 33 11.32 17.79 -24.04
N ILE A 34 10.11 17.24 -24.06
CA ILE A 34 9.48 16.67 -22.87
C ILE A 34 9.81 15.20 -22.89
N THR A 35 10.71 14.79 -22.01
CA THR A 35 10.96 13.37 -21.71
C THR A 35 9.66 12.75 -21.23
N ALA A 36 9.20 11.75 -21.97
CA ALA A 36 8.00 10.96 -21.66
C ALA A 36 8.23 10.15 -20.40
N SER A 37 7.88 10.70 -19.24
CA SER A 37 7.74 9.97 -17.99
C SER A 37 6.28 10.04 -17.57
N GLU A 38 5.66 8.85 -17.52
CA GLU A 38 4.35 8.56 -16.93
C GLU A 38 3.12 9.03 -17.74
N GLN A 39 2.76 8.22 -18.74
CA GLN A 39 1.43 8.26 -19.34
C GLN A 39 0.39 7.72 -18.33
N SER A 40 -0.20 8.61 -17.56
CA SER A 40 -1.43 8.32 -16.83
C SER A 40 -2.56 8.26 -17.83
N VAL A 41 -3.14 7.09 -18.07
CA VAL A 41 -4.40 7.00 -18.83
C VAL A 41 -5.50 7.55 -17.94
N VAL A 42 -6.01 8.68 -18.34
CA VAL A 42 -7.09 9.37 -17.67
C VAL A 42 -8.41 8.78 -18.15
N CYS A 43 -9.15 8.11 -17.27
CA CYS A 43 -10.52 7.67 -17.57
C CYS A 43 -11.48 8.82 -17.31
N PHE A 44 -12.23 9.23 -18.35
CA PHE A 44 -13.30 10.21 -18.22
C PHE A 44 -14.62 9.49 -17.98
N ASN A 45 -15.37 9.93 -16.98
CA ASN A 45 -16.75 9.51 -16.83
C ASN A 45 -17.68 10.38 -17.69
N ALA A 46 -18.99 10.01 -17.75
CA ALA A 46 -20.02 10.72 -18.54
C ALA A 46 -20.16 12.20 -18.18
N ASN A 47 -19.66 12.65 -17.03
CA ASN A 47 -19.70 14.03 -16.54
C ASN A 47 -18.38 14.80 -16.75
N GLY A 48 -17.41 14.24 -17.51
CA GLY A 48 -16.15 14.92 -17.85
C GLY A 48 -15.13 14.99 -16.71
N GLY A 49 -15.35 14.33 -15.57
CA GLY A 49 -14.41 14.26 -14.46
C GLY A 49 -13.24 13.30 -14.76
N VAL A 50 -12.04 13.71 -14.36
CA VAL A 50 -10.83 12.91 -14.44
C VAL A 50 -10.71 12.11 -13.16
N HIS A 51 -10.88 10.78 -13.20
CA HIS A 51 -10.67 9.91 -12.06
C HIS A 51 -9.31 9.24 -12.13
N MET A 52 -8.61 9.28 -11.02
CA MET A 52 -7.30 8.69 -10.88
C MET A 52 -7.38 7.29 -10.27
N THR A 53 -6.52 6.40 -10.74
CA THR A 53 -6.34 5.09 -10.13
C THR A 53 -5.00 5.04 -9.42
N TYR A 54 -5.03 4.75 -8.12
CA TYR A 54 -3.86 4.62 -7.26
C TYR A 54 -3.64 3.18 -6.87
N GLY A 55 -2.41 2.68 -6.98
CA GLY A 55 -2.01 1.38 -6.46
C GLY A 55 -1.25 1.55 -5.15
N TYR A 56 -1.83 1.19 -4.02
CA TYR A 56 -1.17 1.34 -2.73
C TYR A 56 -0.44 0.07 -2.31
N CYS A 57 0.90 0.17 -2.23
CA CYS A 57 1.80 -0.91 -1.88
C CYS A 57 2.51 -0.62 -0.56
N ARG A 58 2.45 -1.56 0.41
CA ARG A 58 3.05 -1.38 1.73
C ARG A 58 3.91 -2.57 2.13
N VAL A 59 5.10 -2.28 2.68
CA VAL A 59 6.00 -3.28 3.28
C VAL A 59 6.49 -2.82 4.65
N SER A 60 6.80 -3.78 5.53
CA SER A 60 7.23 -3.48 6.91
C SER A 60 8.68 -3.03 6.99
N THR A 61 9.53 -3.45 6.05
CA THR A 61 10.96 -3.12 6.03
C THR A 61 11.40 -2.81 4.61
N LYS A 62 12.44 -1.97 4.47
CA LYS A 62 13.04 -1.62 3.16
C LYS A 62 13.63 -2.83 2.42
N HIS A 63 13.96 -3.91 3.13
CA HIS A 63 14.51 -5.14 2.56
C HIS A 63 13.43 -6.09 2.00
N GLN A 64 12.15 -5.90 2.37
CA GLN A 64 11.06 -6.68 1.80
C GLN A 64 10.79 -6.26 0.35
N ARG A 65 10.58 -7.25 -0.53
CA ARG A 65 10.31 -6.99 -1.95
C ARG A 65 8.87 -6.49 -2.13
N ILE A 66 8.72 -5.20 -2.42
CA ILE A 66 7.45 -4.57 -2.79
C ILE A 66 7.05 -4.91 -4.23
N THR A 67 8.00 -5.41 -5.03
CA THR A 67 7.86 -5.64 -6.48
C THR A 67 6.65 -6.52 -6.80
N ARG A 68 6.41 -7.62 -6.04
CA ARG A 68 5.25 -8.49 -6.27
C ARG A 68 3.92 -7.73 -6.22
N GLN A 69 3.72 -6.86 -5.22
CA GLN A 69 2.49 -6.06 -5.10
C GLN A 69 2.34 -5.12 -6.30
N ILE A 70 3.43 -4.49 -6.73
CA ILE A 70 3.43 -3.59 -7.89
C ILE A 70 3.07 -4.36 -9.16
N THR A 71 3.67 -5.55 -9.38
CA THR A 71 3.38 -6.39 -10.54
C THR A 71 1.91 -6.80 -10.55
N ASN A 72 1.39 -7.36 -9.44
CA ASN A 72 -0.01 -7.76 -9.34
C ASN A 72 -0.99 -6.61 -9.66
N ILE A 73 -0.70 -5.41 -9.15
CA ILE A 73 -1.55 -4.24 -9.43
C ILE A 73 -1.41 -3.81 -10.88
N LYS A 74 -0.18 -3.73 -11.41
CA LYS A 74 0.07 -3.24 -12.78
C LYS A 74 -0.41 -4.19 -13.87
N GLU A 75 -0.52 -5.49 -13.59
CA GLU A 75 -1.09 -6.48 -14.51
C GLU A 75 -2.58 -6.22 -14.77
N LEU A 76 -3.33 -5.81 -13.76
CA LEU A 76 -4.77 -5.54 -13.88
C LEU A 76 -5.06 -4.05 -14.11
N TYR A 77 -4.24 -3.17 -13.57
CA TYR A 77 -4.37 -1.71 -13.65
C TYR A 77 -3.05 -1.07 -14.14
N PRO A 78 -2.68 -1.21 -15.42
CA PRO A 78 -1.40 -0.74 -15.96
C PRO A 78 -1.14 0.75 -15.73
N THR A 79 -2.21 1.54 -15.73
CA THR A 79 -2.19 3.00 -15.60
C THR A 79 -2.18 3.49 -14.14
N ALA A 80 -2.35 2.59 -13.16
CA ALA A 80 -2.40 2.98 -11.75
C ALA A 80 -1.12 3.68 -11.29
N THR A 81 -1.25 4.82 -10.64
CA THR A 81 -0.14 5.53 -9.99
C THR A 81 0.27 4.80 -8.71
N ILE A 82 1.49 4.23 -8.69
CA ILE A 82 1.95 3.40 -7.57
C ILE A 82 2.47 4.23 -6.41
N ILE A 83 1.83 4.09 -5.26
CA ILE A 83 2.23 4.68 -3.98
C ILE A 83 2.91 3.62 -3.13
N LYS A 84 4.19 3.87 -2.79
CA LYS A 84 5.04 2.95 -2.01
C LYS A 84 5.17 3.45 -0.58
N GLU A 85 4.67 2.68 0.39
CA GLU A 85 4.79 2.95 1.82
C GLU A 85 5.76 1.98 2.49
N PHE A 86 6.74 2.53 3.21
CA PHE A 86 7.69 1.77 4.03
C PHE A 86 7.36 2.00 5.50
N TYR A 87 6.55 1.12 6.05
CA TYR A 87 6.02 1.24 7.40
C TYR A 87 6.63 0.19 8.32
N THR A 88 7.45 0.63 9.27
CA THR A 88 7.93 -0.23 10.36
C THR A 88 6.85 -0.26 11.44
N GLY A 89 6.34 -1.45 11.77
CA GLY A 89 5.13 -1.65 12.59
C GLY A 89 5.08 -1.04 14.01
N THR A 90 6.09 -0.26 14.39
CA THR A 90 6.18 0.43 15.68
C THR A 90 5.76 1.91 15.64
N THR A 91 5.67 2.51 14.47
CA THR A 91 5.26 3.92 14.31
C THR A 91 3.96 3.99 13.51
N GLN A 92 2.92 4.62 14.07
CA GLN A 92 1.62 4.81 13.39
C GLN A 92 1.67 5.84 12.25
N ASN A 93 2.84 6.41 11.99
CA ASN A 93 3.00 7.45 10.98
C ASN A 93 3.11 6.83 9.57
N ARG A 94 2.11 7.08 8.72
CA ARG A 94 1.99 6.60 7.34
C ARG A 94 1.98 7.79 6.36
N PRO A 95 3.10 8.49 6.16
CA PRO A 95 3.13 9.76 5.45
C PRO A 95 2.63 9.68 4.00
N ARG A 96 2.81 8.52 3.34
CA ARG A 96 2.30 8.31 1.98
C ARG A 96 0.80 8.05 1.95
N TRP A 97 0.28 7.35 2.95
CA TRP A 97 -1.15 7.19 3.15
C TRP A 97 -1.81 8.54 3.47
N ASP A 98 -1.24 9.30 4.41
CA ASP A 98 -1.76 10.61 4.80
C ASP A 98 -1.74 11.60 3.63
N TRP A 99 -0.72 11.51 2.78
CA TRP A 99 -0.66 12.28 1.54
C TRP A 99 -1.78 11.84 0.57
N LEU A 100 -1.97 10.53 0.36
CA LEU A 100 -3.03 10.01 -0.51
C LEU A 100 -4.41 10.48 -0.03
N MET A 101 -4.68 10.41 1.27
CA MET A 101 -5.96 10.85 1.85
C MET A 101 -6.25 12.35 1.63
N LYS A 102 -5.23 13.16 1.42
CA LYS A 102 -5.38 14.59 1.11
C LYS A 102 -5.59 14.87 -0.39
N GLN A 103 -5.18 13.96 -1.26
CA GLN A 103 -5.25 14.15 -2.71
C GLN A 103 -6.46 13.45 -3.34
N ILE A 104 -6.94 12.38 -2.71
CA ILE A 104 -7.99 11.55 -3.26
C ILE A 104 -9.32 12.29 -3.35
N GLN A 105 -10.02 12.09 -4.45
CA GLN A 105 -11.30 12.72 -4.73
C GLN A 105 -12.41 11.68 -4.92
N PRO A 106 -13.68 12.06 -4.77
CA PRO A 106 -14.81 11.20 -5.09
C PRO A 106 -14.72 10.66 -6.53
N GLY A 107 -14.90 9.36 -6.68
CA GLY A 107 -14.77 8.66 -7.97
C GLY A 107 -13.37 8.13 -8.26
N ASP A 108 -12.34 8.53 -7.52
CA ASP A 108 -11.02 7.91 -7.63
C ASP A 108 -11.04 6.45 -7.13
N THR A 109 -10.07 5.68 -7.60
CA THR A 109 -9.93 4.26 -7.25
C THR A 109 -8.64 3.99 -6.52
N ILE A 110 -8.68 3.27 -5.40
CA ILE A 110 -7.48 2.74 -4.74
C ILE A 110 -7.46 1.22 -4.89
N VAL A 111 -6.37 0.70 -5.44
CA VAL A 111 -6.13 -0.73 -5.63
C VAL A 111 -5.11 -1.23 -4.61
N PHE A 112 -5.46 -2.27 -3.88
CA PHE A 112 -4.62 -2.96 -2.91
C PHE A 112 -4.35 -4.40 -3.37
N ASP A 113 -3.14 -4.91 -3.15
CA ASP A 113 -2.83 -6.34 -3.33
C ASP A 113 -3.67 -7.20 -2.37
N SER A 114 -3.82 -6.76 -1.11
CA SER A 114 -4.66 -7.42 -0.09
C SER A 114 -5.09 -6.43 0.99
N VAL A 115 -6.11 -6.82 1.77
CA VAL A 115 -6.63 -6.07 2.93
C VAL A 115 -5.53 -5.67 3.91
N SER A 116 -4.55 -6.55 4.14
CA SER A 116 -3.42 -6.28 5.03
C SER A 116 -2.54 -5.10 4.61
N ARG A 117 -2.67 -4.62 3.36
CA ARG A 117 -1.95 -3.42 2.89
C ARG A 117 -2.64 -2.16 3.36
N MET A 118 -3.96 -2.16 3.42
CA MET A 118 -4.73 -1.04 3.93
C MET A 118 -4.53 -0.88 5.44
N SER A 119 -4.87 -1.86 6.25
CA SER A 119 -4.63 -1.86 7.70
C SER A 119 -4.22 -3.25 8.21
N ARG A 120 -3.58 -3.28 9.39
CA ARG A 120 -3.27 -4.49 10.17
C ARG A 120 -4.18 -4.64 11.39
N ASN A 121 -4.92 -3.60 11.72
CA ASN A 121 -5.92 -3.60 12.76
C ASN A 121 -7.29 -3.63 12.11
N ALA A 122 -8.14 -4.59 12.49
CA ALA A 122 -9.43 -4.81 11.88
C ALA A 122 -10.38 -3.62 12.08
N ALA A 123 -10.43 -3.07 13.28
CA ALA A 123 -11.32 -1.94 13.61
C ALA A 123 -10.91 -0.66 12.87
N GLU A 124 -9.59 -0.37 12.82
CA GLU A 124 -9.06 0.76 12.07
C GLU A 124 -9.32 0.61 10.56
N GLY A 125 -9.04 -0.59 10.02
CA GLY A 125 -9.23 -0.88 8.61
C GLY A 125 -10.68 -0.74 8.16
N PHE A 126 -11.62 -1.26 8.96
CA PHE A 126 -13.04 -1.11 8.66
C PHE A 126 -13.50 0.35 8.73
N ARG A 127 -13.04 1.11 9.71
CA ARG A 127 -13.34 2.55 9.82
C ARG A 127 -12.83 3.33 8.62
N ASP A 128 -11.57 3.09 8.22
CA ASP A 128 -10.97 3.77 7.07
C ASP A 128 -11.66 3.36 5.76
N TYR A 129 -12.04 2.07 5.61
CA TYR A 129 -12.83 1.58 4.49
C TYR A 129 -14.17 2.33 4.38
N LYS A 130 -14.91 2.40 5.49
CA LYS A 130 -16.22 3.06 5.54
C LYS A 130 -16.11 4.54 5.19
N ALA A 131 -15.14 5.25 5.77
CA ALA A 131 -14.89 6.67 5.49
C ALA A 131 -14.59 6.93 4.00
N LEU A 132 -13.73 6.10 3.38
CA LEU A 132 -13.41 6.22 1.95
C LEU A 132 -14.63 5.90 1.07
N TYR A 133 -15.38 4.85 1.41
CA TYR A 133 -16.61 4.51 0.70
C TYR A 133 -17.64 5.65 0.75
N GLU A 134 -17.87 6.24 1.93
CA GLU A 134 -18.81 7.36 2.14
C GLU A 134 -18.37 8.63 1.36
N THR A 135 -17.07 8.81 1.13
CA THR A 135 -16.56 9.90 0.28
C THR A 135 -16.63 9.59 -1.23
N GLY A 136 -17.15 8.43 -1.62
CA GLY A 136 -17.31 8.04 -3.02
C GLY A 136 -16.03 7.51 -3.68
N VAL A 137 -15.04 7.09 -2.90
CA VAL A 137 -13.80 6.46 -3.40
C VAL A 137 -14.05 4.97 -3.63
N GLN A 138 -13.59 4.45 -4.76
CA GLN A 138 -13.66 3.02 -5.06
C GLN A 138 -12.46 2.29 -4.47
N LEU A 139 -12.71 1.21 -3.73
CA LEU A 139 -11.68 0.35 -3.15
C LEU A 139 -11.70 -1.02 -3.80
N ILE A 140 -10.53 -1.47 -4.25
CA ILE A 140 -10.34 -2.76 -4.93
C ILE A 140 -9.26 -3.54 -4.21
N PHE A 141 -9.59 -4.77 -3.82
CA PHE A 141 -8.68 -5.71 -3.16
C PHE A 141 -8.51 -6.94 -4.05
N LEU A 142 -7.30 -7.14 -4.58
CA LEU A 142 -7.05 -8.17 -5.59
C LEU A 142 -7.21 -9.59 -5.04
N ASN A 143 -6.76 -9.81 -3.79
CA ASN A 143 -6.86 -11.13 -3.14
C ASN A 143 -8.20 -11.36 -2.45
N GLU A 144 -8.93 -10.31 -2.11
CA GLU A 144 -10.23 -10.37 -1.41
C GLU A 144 -11.31 -9.60 -2.18
N PRO A 145 -11.68 -10.04 -3.41
CA PRO A 145 -12.57 -9.28 -4.29
C PRO A 145 -13.99 -9.11 -3.74
N LEU A 146 -14.43 -9.97 -2.82
CA LEU A 146 -15.77 -9.90 -2.21
C LEU A 146 -16.03 -8.64 -1.39
N ILE A 147 -14.97 -7.93 -1.00
CA ILE A 147 -15.09 -6.67 -0.24
C ILE A 147 -14.79 -5.43 -1.09
N ASN A 148 -14.69 -5.57 -2.40
CA ASN A 148 -14.60 -4.43 -3.28
C ASN A 148 -15.86 -3.56 -3.15
N THR A 149 -15.69 -2.24 -3.19
CA THR A 149 -16.83 -1.31 -3.06
C THR A 149 -17.88 -1.52 -4.14
N SER A 150 -17.50 -1.96 -5.34
CA SER A 150 -18.42 -2.31 -6.41
C SER A 150 -19.39 -3.45 -6.04
N ILE A 151 -18.94 -4.43 -5.25
CA ILE A 151 -19.81 -5.51 -4.74
C ILE A 151 -20.78 -4.95 -3.70
N PHE A 152 -20.29 -4.09 -2.82
CA PHE A 152 -21.14 -3.42 -1.83
C PHE A 152 -22.21 -2.53 -2.50
N ASP A 153 -21.82 -1.77 -3.54
CA ASP A 153 -22.74 -0.97 -4.35
C ASP A 153 -23.77 -1.83 -5.07
N SER A 154 -23.37 -2.97 -5.63
CA SER A 154 -24.30 -3.90 -6.27
C SER A 154 -25.29 -4.49 -5.25
N THR A 155 -24.86 -4.80 -4.02
CA THR A 155 -25.74 -5.22 -2.94
C THR A 155 -26.76 -4.12 -2.61
N LYS A 156 -26.29 -2.88 -2.52
CA LYS A 156 -27.14 -1.70 -2.27
C LYS A 156 -28.13 -1.46 -3.41
N SER A 157 -27.70 -1.62 -4.67
CA SER A 157 -28.55 -1.46 -5.84
C SER A 157 -29.58 -2.58 -5.99
N ASN A 158 -29.29 -3.76 -5.44
CA ASN A 158 -30.17 -4.92 -5.44
C ASN A 158 -31.09 -4.96 -4.21
N LEU A 159 -31.14 -3.89 -3.40
CA LEU A 159 -32.12 -3.78 -2.33
C LEU A 159 -33.54 -3.83 -2.92
N LEU A 160 -34.40 -4.52 -2.22
CA LEU A 160 -35.77 -4.74 -2.68
C LEU A 160 -36.52 -3.41 -2.71
N GLU A 161 -36.88 -2.95 -3.90
CA GLU A 161 -37.81 -1.83 -4.13
C GLU A 161 -39.14 -2.41 -4.62
N ILE A 162 -39.90 -3.06 -3.72
CA ILE A 162 -41.20 -3.60 -4.04
C ILE A 162 -42.27 -2.60 -3.58
N SER A 163 -42.97 -2.02 -4.52
CA SER A 163 -44.18 -1.24 -4.25
C SER A 163 -45.37 -2.19 -4.30
N VAL A 164 -45.88 -2.56 -3.14
CA VAL A 164 -47.09 -3.34 -3.03
C VAL A 164 -48.25 -2.36 -2.86
N GLN A 165 -49.27 -2.46 -3.75
CA GLN A 165 -50.49 -1.67 -3.68
C GLN A 165 -51.69 -2.65 -3.69
N THR A 166 -52.07 -3.07 -2.50
CA THR A 166 -53.22 -4.00 -2.33
C THR A 166 -54.56 -3.29 -2.20
N GLY A 167 -54.54 -1.95 -2.06
CA GLY A 167 -55.72 -1.15 -1.79
C GLY A 167 -56.13 -1.15 -0.31
N ASN A 168 -55.31 -1.75 0.56
CA ASN A 168 -55.47 -1.73 2.01
C ASN A 168 -54.18 -1.19 2.66
N ASP A 169 -54.22 0.02 3.19
CA ASP A 169 -53.09 0.73 3.76
C ASP A 169 -52.34 -0.08 4.83
N ALA A 170 -53.08 -0.81 5.69
CA ALA A 170 -52.46 -1.63 6.75
C ALA A 170 -51.65 -2.81 6.19
N VAL A 171 -52.09 -3.40 5.07
CA VAL A 171 -51.38 -4.48 4.38
C VAL A 171 -50.17 -3.92 3.65
N ASP A 172 -50.31 -2.77 3.02
CA ASP A 172 -49.22 -2.11 2.29
C ASP A 172 -48.10 -1.65 3.25
N ASP A 173 -48.46 -1.10 4.41
CA ASP A 173 -47.50 -0.73 5.48
C ASP A 173 -46.78 -1.95 6.07
N TYR A 174 -47.48 -3.08 6.24
CA TYR A 174 -46.86 -4.33 6.69
C TYR A 174 -45.81 -4.83 5.68
N PHE A 175 -46.10 -4.87 4.39
CA PHE A 175 -45.12 -5.26 3.37
C PHE A 175 -43.97 -4.32 3.30
N LYS A 176 -44.18 -3.01 3.33
CA LYS A 176 -43.12 -1.99 3.35
C LYS A 176 -42.19 -2.13 4.54
N GLY A 177 -42.74 -2.40 5.72
CA GLY A 177 -41.98 -2.67 6.94
C GLY A 177 -41.09 -3.91 6.80
N ASN A 178 -41.64 -5.02 6.29
CA ASN A 178 -40.85 -6.25 6.08
C ASN A 178 -39.72 -6.07 5.05
N ILE A 179 -39.98 -5.38 3.94
CA ILE A 179 -38.98 -5.07 2.91
C ILE A 179 -37.84 -4.24 3.53
N THR A 180 -38.18 -3.23 4.33
CA THR A 180 -37.19 -2.42 5.03
C THR A 180 -36.31 -3.25 5.97
N LEU A 181 -36.90 -4.19 6.73
CA LEU A 181 -36.18 -5.10 7.61
C LEU A 181 -35.21 -6.02 6.82
N ILE A 182 -35.68 -6.59 5.70
CA ILE A 182 -34.84 -7.43 4.83
C ILE A 182 -33.67 -6.63 4.25
N ASN A 183 -33.94 -5.41 3.77
CA ASN A 183 -32.90 -4.54 3.24
C ASN A 183 -31.85 -4.19 4.31
N ASN A 184 -32.26 -3.86 5.52
CA ASN A 184 -31.36 -3.61 6.64
C ASN A 184 -30.52 -4.85 6.99
N LEU A 185 -31.11 -6.05 6.93
CA LEU A 185 -30.37 -7.30 7.14
C LEU A 185 -29.31 -7.50 6.04
N LEU A 186 -29.65 -7.31 4.77
CA LEU A 186 -28.70 -7.44 3.65
C LEU A 186 -27.51 -6.49 3.79
N MET A 187 -27.78 -5.23 4.16
CA MET A 187 -26.73 -4.25 4.40
C MET A 187 -25.85 -4.62 5.59
N SER A 188 -26.45 -5.10 6.70
CA SER A 188 -25.68 -5.55 7.87
C SER A 188 -24.79 -6.76 7.56
N LEU A 189 -25.26 -7.69 6.74
CA LEU A 189 -24.47 -8.84 6.29
C LEU A 189 -23.30 -8.41 5.40
N ALA A 190 -23.51 -7.45 4.49
CA ALA A 190 -22.42 -6.91 3.67
C ALA A 190 -21.34 -6.20 4.52
N GLU A 191 -21.76 -5.39 5.51
CA GLU A 191 -20.81 -4.79 6.47
C GLU A 191 -20.05 -5.85 7.27
N GLU A 192 -20.71 -6.92 7.70
CA GLU A 192 -20.07 -7.99 8.47
C GLU A 192 -19.06 -8.78 7.62
N GLN A 193 -19.31 -8.97 6.33
CA GLN A 193 -18.34 -9.56 5.41
C GLN A 193 -17.06 -8.72 5.34
N ILE A 194 -17.17 -7.40 5.23
CA ILE A 194 -16.02 -6.48 5.21
C ILE A 194 -15.26 -6.57 6.55
N LYS A 195 -15.94 -6.49 7.68
CA LYS A 195 -15.33 -6.62 9.03
C LYS A 195 -14.61 -7.96 9.18
N SER A 196 -15.23 -9.05 8.72
CA SER A 196 -14.66 -10.39 8.77
C SER A 196 -13.38 -10.50 7.96
N ALA A 197 -13.31 -9.90 6.77
CA ALA A 197 -12.09 -9.89 5.94
C ALA A 197 -10.92 -9.18 6.65
N PHE A 198 -11.18 -8.04 7.29
CA PHE A 198 -10.16 -7.34 8.09
C PHE A 198 -9.74 -8.15 9.32
N ALA A 199 -10.68 -8.76 10.03
CA ALA A 199 -10.39 -9.61 11.19
C ALA A 199 -9.57 -10.85 10.79
N GLN A 200 -9.91 -11.50 9.68
CA GLN A 200 -9.14 -12.61 9.15
C GLN A 200 -7.71 -12.21 8.80
N SER A 201 -7.53 -11.07 8.14
CA SER A 201 -6.20 -10.54 7.80
C SER A 201 -5.35 -10.23 9.05
N GLU A 202 -5.95 -9.67 10.10
CA GLU A 202 -5.27 -9.41 11.37
C GLU A 202 -4.83 -10.73 12.03
N LYS A 203 -5.73 -11.72 12.07
CA LYS A 203 -5.45 -13.05 12.62
C LYS A 203 -4.30 -13.75 11.89
N GLU A 204 -4.26 -13.69 10.56
CA GLU A 204 -3.16 -14.27 9.77
C GLU A 204 -1.78 -13.70 10.15
N VAL A 205 -1.71 -12.39 10.39
CA VAL A 205 -0.47 -11.74 10.85
C VAL A 205 -0.08 -12.23 12.25
N GLN A 206 -1.04 -12.36 13.17
CA GLN A 206 -0.80 -12.85 14.52
C GLN A 206 -0.36 -14.32 14.51
N ASP A 207 -1.01 -15.16 13.73
CA ASP A 207 -0.67 -16.57 13.56
C ASP A 207 0.74 -16.75 12.97
N LEU A 208 1.11 -15.92 11.99
CA LEU A 208 2.45 -15.92 11.43
C LEU A 208 3.51 -15.56 12.47
N HIS A 209 3.28 -14.52 13.29
CA HIS A 209 4.18 -14.14 14.39
C HIS A 209 4.31 -15.25 15.41
N THR A 210 3.22 -15.91 15.76
CA THR A 210 3.22 -17.04 16.71
C THR A 210 4.03 -18.22 16.16
N ARG A 211 3.83 -18.61 14.91
CA ARG A 211 4.59 -19.70 14.26
C ARG A 211 6.08 -19.38 14.19
N ILE A 212 6.46 -18.14 13.83
CA ILE A 212 7.86 -17.70 13.81
C ILE A 212 8.47 -17.79 15.20
N SER A 213 7.75 -17.31 16.22
CA SER A 213 8.21 -17.35 17.62
C SER A 213 8.39 -18.80 18.13
N GLN A 214 7.43 -19.68 17.81
CA GLN A 214 7.52 -21.09 18.13
C GLN A 214 8.69 -21.77 17.42
N GLY A 215 8.88 -21.52 16.12
CA GLY A 215 10.00 -22.05 15.36
C GLY A 215 11.36 -21.59 15.88
N MET A 216 11.49 -20.33 16.31
CA MET A 216 12.70 -19.85 16.97
C MET A 216 12.96 -20.54 18.31
N ARG A 217 11.91 -20.75 19.15
CA ARG A 217 12.05 -21.47 20.42
C ARG A 217 12.52 -22.91 20.20
N GLU A 218 11.95 -23.59 19.22
CA GLU A 218 12.31 -24.98 18.90
C GLU A 218 13.73 -25.07 18.34
N SER A 219 14.11 -24.15 17.46
CA SER A 219 15.50 -24.05 16.98
C SER A 219 16.49 -23.83 18.13
N LYS A 220 16.12 -23.01 19.11
CA LYS A 220 16.95 -22.80 20.32
C LYS A 220 17.04 -24.07 21.18
N ARG A 221 15.94 -24.83 21.36
CA ARG A 221 15.94 -26.09 22.11
C ARG A 221 16.79 -27.17 21.41
N SER A 222 16.77 -27.22 20.08
CA SER A 222 17.60 -28.14 19.29
C SER A 222 19.07 -27.70 19.18
N GLY A 223 19.51 -26.68 19.94
CA GLY A 223 20.89 -26.20 19.96
C GLY A 223 21.34 -25.42 18.72
N LYS A 224 20.41 -25.08 17.83
CA LYS A 224 20.75 -24.28 16.64
C LYS A 224 21.03 -22.82 17.07
N GLN A 225 22.10 -22.26 16.56
CA GLN A 225 22.43 -20.86 16.76
C GLN A 225 21.38 -19.98 16.13
N ILE A 226 20.70 -19.13 16.94
CA ILE A 226 19.76 -18.12 16.47
C ILE A 226 20.39 -16.74 16.62
N GLY A 227 20.45 -16.03 15.51
CA GLY A 227 21.09 -14.73 15.46
C GLY A 227 22.62 -14.82 15.30
N ILE A 228 23.29 -13.70 15.56
CA ILE A 228 24.73 -13.60 15.39
C ILE A 228 25.41 -14.22 16.63
N PRO A 229 26.41 -15.11 16.44
CA PRO A 229 27.18 -15.68 17.55
C PRO A 229 27.77 -14.58 18.45
N LYS A 230 27.78 -14.84 19.77
CA LYS A 230 28.37 -13.93 20.72
C LYS A 230 29.87 -13.76 20.40
N GLY A 231 30.35 -12.54 20.28
CA GLY A 231 31.74 -12.25 19.91
C GLY A 231 31.99 -12.04 18.40
N THR A 232 31.00 -12.30 17.54
CA THR A 232 31.14 -12.01 16.10
C THR A 232 31.03 -10.52 15.82
N THR A 233 32.05 -9.94 15.21
CA THR A 233 32.01 -8.53 14.75
C THR A 233 31.37 -8.46 13.37
N LEU A 234 30.24 -7.80 13.25
CA LEU A 234 29.60 -7.54 11.96
C LEU A 234 30.41 -6.52 11.17
N VAL A 235 30.93 -6.94 10.02
CA VAL A 235 31.54 -6.05 9.06
C VAL A 235 30.44 -5.53 8.13
N THR A 236 30.06 -4.26 8.29
CA THR A 236 29.08 -3.60 7.42
C THR A 236 29.81 -2.72 6.41
N GLU A 237 29.21 -2.47 5.23
CA GLU A 237 29.77 -1.53 4.25
C GLU A 237 30.06 -0.16 4.88
N LYS A 238 29.17 0.29 5.79
CA LYS A 238 29.37 1.55 6.51
C LYS A 238 30.60 1.52 7.40
N SER A 239 30.87 0.39 8.07
CA SER A 239 32.07 0.24 8.92
C SER A 239 33.35 0.19 8.08
N VAL A 240 33.31 -0.48 6.93
CA VAL A 240 34.48 -0.55 6.00
C VAL A 240 34.82 0.84 5.46
N LYS A 241 33.81 1.57 4.96
CA LYS A 241 33.99 2.96 4.46
C LYS A 241 34.49 3.89 5.57
N ALA A 242 33.91 3.79 6.76
CA ALA A 242 34.33 4.62 7.90
C ALA A 242 35.79 4.32 8.31
N LYS A 243 36.20 3.04 8.41
CA LYS A 243 37.58 2.65 8.72
C LYS A 243 38.57 3.15 7.67
N ALA A 244 38.21 3.08 6.39
CA ALA A 244 39.04 3.61 5.31
C ALA A 244 39.28 5.13 5.45
N ILE A 245 38.22 5.89 5.75
CA ILE A 245 38.32 7.34 5.97
C ILE A 245 39.13 7.65 7.23
N ILE A 246 38.95 6.93 8.33
CA ILE A 246 39.70 7.09 9.58
C ILE A 246 41.19 6.85 9.31
N LYS A 247 41.52 5.73 8.65
CA LYS A 247 42.93 5.39 8.31
C LYS A 247 43.61 6.45 7.44
N LYS A 248 42.84 7.11 6.54
CA LYS A 248 43.41 8.10 5.61
C LYS A 248 43.56 9.49 6.23
N HIS A 249 42.70 9.90 7.14
CA HIS A 249 42.57 11.31 7.54
C HIS A 249 42.80 11.59 9.01
N ALA A 250 42.74 10.59 9.91
CA ALA A 250 42.92 10.84 11.34
C ALA A 250 44.42 11.01 11.68
N THR A 251 44.70 11.95 12.58
CA THR A 251 46.05 12.27 13.04
C THR A 251 46.83 11.06 13.58
N ASP A 252 46.15 10.14 14.27
CA ASP A 252 46.77 8.90 14.81
C ASP A 252 47.30 7.95 13.71
N PHE A 253 46.90 8.14 12.46
CA PHE A 253 47.32 7.34 11.30
C PHE A 253 48.07 8.17 10.25
N GLY A 254 48.62 9.34 10.66
CA GLY A 254 49.40 10.22 9.77
C GLY A 254 48.55 11.19 8.94
N GLY A 255 47.25 11.28 9.20
CA GLY A 255 46.37 12.28 8.59
C GLY A 255 46.46 13.65 9.28
N MET A 256 45.78 14.64 8.69
CA MET A 256 45.83 16.04 9.18
C MET A 256 44.52 16.48 9.91
N LEU A 257 43.51 15.63 9.97
CA LEU A 257 42.22 16.00 10.53
C LEU A 257 42.07 15.57 11.99
N SER A 258 41.44 16.43 12.80
CA SER A 258 41.07 16.11 14.17
C SER A 258 39.97 15.04 14.26
N ASP A 259 39.88 14.36 15.39
CA ASP A 259 38.85 13.32 15.62
C ASP A 259 37.39 13.83 15.37
N LYS A 260 37.11 15.10 15.68
CA LYS A 260 35.80 15.73 15.44
C LYS A 260 35.48 15.86 13.95
N GLU A 261 36.46 16.29 13.18
CA GLU A 261 36.33 16.48 11.72
C GLU A 261 36.16 15.13 11.01
N VAL A 262 36.99 14.13 11.41
CA VAL A 262 36.88 12.78 10.84
C VAL A 262 35.56 12.13 11.20
N MET A 263 35.02 12.32 12.42
CA MET A 263 33.68 11.84 12.81
C MET A 263 32.59 12.46 11.94
N ALA A 264 32.68 13.75 11.65
CA ALA A 264 31.71 14.43 10.78
C ALA A 264 31.81 13.90 9.33
N LEU A 265 33.02 13.68 8.83
CA LEU A 265 33.26 13.13 7.50
C LEU A 265 32.72 11.69 7.34
N CYS A 266 32.94 10.84 8.35
CA CYS A 266 32.46 9.45 8.36
C CYS A 266 30.94 9.31 8.62
N LYS A 267 30.28 10.34 9.13
CA LYS A 267 28.87 10.32 9.57
C LYS A 267 28.57 9.15 10.53
N VAL A 268 29.44 8.90 11.49
CA VAL A 268 29.29 7.86 12.51
C VAL A 268 29.20 8.47 13.91
N SER A 269 28.55 7.74 14.85
CA SER A 269 28.50 8.17 16.24
C SER A 269 29.89 8.12 16.89
N ARG A 270 30.08 8.94 17.93
CA ARG A 270 31.33 8.99 18.71
C ARG A 270 31.80 7.59 19.17
N ASN A 271 30.86 6.78 19.70
CA ASN A 271 31.17 5.44 20.18
C ASN A 271 31.64 4.52 19.05
N SER A 272 31.02 4.58 17.88
CA SER A 272 31.43 3.80 16.71
C SER A 272 32.80 4.25 16.18
N TYR A 273 33.06 5.56 16.17
CA TYR A 273 34.32 6.11 15.73
C TYR A 273 35.48 5.59 16.57
N TYR A 274 35.41 5.73 17.90
CA TYR A 274 36.50 5.26 18.78
C TYR A 274 36.59 3.73 18.82
N LYS A 275 35.53 2.99 18.59
CA LYS A 275 35.59 1.54 18.39
C LYS A 275 36.40 1.21 17.13
N TYR A 276 36.10 1.82 16.01
CA TYR A 276 36.83 1.58 14.74
C TYR A 276 38.29 2.03 14.83
N LYS A 277 38.59 3.15 15.51
CA LYS A 277 39.91 3.65 15.73
C LYS A 277 40.78 2.66 16.52
N ARG A 278 40.21 2.07 17.60
CA ARG A 278 40.89 1.02 18.37
C ARG A 278 41.14 -0.25 17.57
N GLU A 279 40.14 -0.70 16.78
CA GLU A 279 40.32 -1.86 15.91
C GLU A 279 41.39 -1.66 14.85
N LEU A 280 41.53 -0.44 14.30
CA LEU A 280 42.61 -0.12 13.35
C LEU A 280 43.99 -0.04 14.00
N LYS A 281 44.09 0.50 15.21
CA LYS A 281 45.36 0.51 15.95
C LYS A 281 45.85 -0.91 16.27
N ALA A 282 44.97 -1.77 16.75
CA ALA A 282 45.28 -3.18 17.02
C ALA A 282 45.75 -3.95 15.76
N LEU A 283 45.33 -3.54 14.56
CA LEU A 283 45.79 -4.12 13.31
C LEU A 283 47.15 -3.58 12.83
N GLN A 284 47.67 -2.48 13.40
CA GLN A 284 48.99 -1.94 13.10
C GLN A 284 50.09 -2.47 14.07
N GLU A 285 49.68 -2.95 15.25
CA GLU A 285 50.53 -3.50 16.29
C GLU A 285 50.84 -5.00 16.12
N CYS A 286 50.10 -5.67 15.18
CA CYS A 286 50.39 -7.03 14.74
C CYS A 286 51.17 -7.09 13.44
#